data_636dbdad54fdcb25ff1fed709d608742
#
_entry.id   636dbdad54fdcb25ff1fed709d608742
#
_cell.length_a   1.000
_cell.length_b   1.000
_cell.length_c   1.000
_cell.angle_alpha   90.00
_cell.angle_beta   90.00
_cell.angle_gamma   90.00
#
_symmetry.space_group_name_H-M   'P 1'
#
loop_
_entity.id
_entity.type
_entity.pdbx_description
1 polymer ?
#
loop_
_entity_poly.entity_id
_entity_poly.type
_entity_poly.pdbx_seq_one_letter_code
_entity_poly.pdbx_strand_id
1 'polypeptide(L)' 'MEKQAWTGEIVGLLHVNNITQIELSEEMGVTHNYISMLLNGKMEATGSEQRMREAINRIISRRQTEKTDSKGGE' A
#
# COMPACT_ATOMS: atom_id res chain seq x y z
N MET A 1 18.11 13.72 -7.29
CA MET A 1 17.65 13.61 -5.92
C MET A 1 17.21 12.21 -5.60
N GLU A 2 17.56 11.78 -4.47
CA GLU A 2 17.32 10.41 -4.13
C GLU A 2 15.96 10.20 -3.53
N LYS A 3 15.41 9.02 -3.79
CA LYS A 3 14.18 8.65 -3.15
C LYS A 3 14.45 8.40 -1.69
N GLN A 4 13.41 8.54 -0.89
CA GLN A 4 13.52 8.20 0.50
C GLN A 4 13.56 6.69 0.63
N ALA A 5 14.28 6.22 1.63
CA ALA A 5 14.47 4.79 1.81
C ALA A 5 13.15 4.05 1.99
N TRP A 6 12.20 4.68 2.66
CA TRP A 6 10.94 4.01 2.96
C TRP A 6 10.13 3.73 1.70
N THR A 7 10.33 4.51 0.62
CA THR A 7 9.55 4.25 -0.59
C THR A 7 9.89 2.89 -1.19
N GLY A 8 11.17 2.53 -1.14
CA GLY A 8 11.56 1.21 -1.61
C GLY A 8 10.97 0.10 -0.77
N GLU A 9 10.87 0.33 0.53
CA GLU A 9 10.26 -0.65 1.42
C GLU A 9 8.79 -0.81 1.11
N ILE A 10 8.11 0.28 0.85
CA ILE A 10 6.70 0.21 0.50
C ILE A 10 6.50 -0.57 -0.80
N VAL A 11 7.31 -0.27 -1.81
CA VAL A 11 7.21 -0.99 -3.07
C VAL A 11 7.42 -2.48 -2.85
N GLY A 12 8.40 -2.83 -2.01
CA GLY A 12 8.64 -4.23 -1.69
C GLY A 12 7.46 -4.89 -1.01
N LEU A 13 6.84 -4.18 -0.07
CA LEU A 13 5.66 -4.71 0.61
C LEU A 13 4.51 -4.95 -0.37
N LEU A 14 4.30 -4.03 -1.28
CA LEU A 14 3.27 -4.19 -2.27
C LEU A 14 3.53 -5.42 -3.13
N HIS A 15 4.77 -5.56 -3.55
CA HIS A 15 5.13 -6.66 -4.43
C HIS A 15 4.96 -8.00 -3.72
N VAL A 16 5.48 -8.10 -2.52
CA VAL A 16 5.44 -9.36 -1.76
C VAL A 16 4.00 -9.77 -1.46
N ASN A 17 3.13 -8.79 -1.24
CA ASN A 17 1.75 -9.09 -0.87
C ASN A 17 0.80 -9.02 -2.06
N ASN A 18 1.33 -8.83 -3.27
CA ASN A 18 0.50 -8.75 -4.48
C ASN A 18 -0.54 -7.64 -4.38
N ILE A 19 -0.12 -6.50 -3.88
CA ILE A 19 -0.98 -5.33 -3.79
C ILE A 19 -0.56 -4.37 -4.89
N THR A 20 -1.51 -3.94 -5.71
CA THR A 20 -1.19 -2.97 -6.77
C THR A 20 -1.23 -1.56 -6.20
N GLN A 21 -0.58 -0.64 -6.92
CA GLN A 21 -0.65 0.76 -6.53
C GLN A 21 -2.08 1.29 -6.62
N ILE A 22 -2.84 0.78 -7.57
CA ILE A 22 -4.24 1.18 -7.70
C ILE A 22 -5.02 0.74 -6.47
N GLU A 23 -4.80 -0.47 -6.02
CA GLU A 23 -5.47 -0.97 -4.83
C GLU A 23 -5.11 -0.13 -3.61
N LEU A 24 -3.83 0.21 -3.50
CA LEU A 24 -3.38 1.04 -2.39
C LEU A 24 -4.01 2.41 -2.44
N SER A 25 -4.09 2.99 -3.64
CA SER A 25 -4.70 4.32 -3.77
C SER A 25 -6.17 4.29 -3.37
N GLU A 26 -6.87 3.24 -3.73
CA GLU A 26 -8.27 3.12 -3.36
C GLU A 26 -8.43 2.99 -1.85
N GLU A 27 -7.55 2.24 -1.22
CA GLU A 27 -7.61 2.07 0.22
C GLU A 27 -7.37 3.40 0.93
N MET A 28 -6.48 4.22 0.38
CA MET A 28 -6.14 5.50 0.99
C MET A 28 -7.07 6.63 0.56
N GLY A 29 -7.91 6.39 -0.44
CA GLY A 29 -8.81 7.44 -0.92
C GLY A 29 -8.11 8.51 -1.74
N VAL A 30 -7.04 8.13 -2.42
CA VAL A 30 -6.28 9.07 -3.26
C VAL A 30 -6.17 8.49 -4.66
N THR A 31 -5.62 9.28 -5.58
CA THR A 31 -5.48 8.83 -6.95
C THR A 31 -4.26 7.95 -7.11
N HIS A 32 -4.29 7.10 -8.12
CA HIS A 32 -3.12 6.28 -8.45
C HIS A 32 -1.92 7.15 -8.78
N ASN A 33 -2.15 8.25 -9.45
CA ASN A 33 -1.07 9.16 -9.81
C ASN A 33 -0.38 9.72 -8.57
N TYR A 34 -1.16 10.03 -7.54
CA TYR A 34 -0.61 10.52 -6.29
C TYR A 34 0.33 9.48 -5.68
N ILE A 35 -0.11 8.23 -5.64
CA ILE A 35 0.72 7.15 -5.11
C ILE A 35 2.00 7.01 -5.92
N SER A 36 1.87 7.06 -7.24
CA SER A 36 3.01 6.92 -8.11
C SER A 36 4.04 8.01 -7.87
N MET A 37 3.57 9.24 -7.69
CA MET A 37 4.47 10.35 -7.46
C MET A 37 5.19 10.23 -6.12
N LEU A 38 4.47 9.77 -5.10
CA LEU A 38 5.10 9.58 -3.80
C LEU A 38 6.17 8.49 -3.87
N LEU A 39 5.86 7.38 -4.52
CA LEU A 39 6.79 6.26 -4.55
C LEU A 39 7.98 6.54 -5.45
N ASN A 40 7.83 7.44 -6.40
CA ASN A 40 8.94 7.81 -7.26
C ASN A 40 9.76 8.96 -6.70
N GLY A 41 9.41 9.43 -5.53
CA GLY A 41 10.17 10.49 -4.89
C GLY A 41 9.95 11.86 -5.49
N LYS A 42 8.87 12.03 -6.25
CA LYS A 42 8.62 13.29 -6.91
C LYS A 42 7.90 14.29 -6.03
N MET A 43 7.39 13.84 -4.91
CA MET A 43 6.79 14.75 -3.96
C MET A 43 6.97 14.17 -2.57
N GLU A 44 6.94 15.04 -1.60
CA GLU A 44 7.04 14.63 -0.21
C GLU A 44 5.79 15.08 0.51
N ALA A 45 5.29 14.21 1.36
CA ALA A 45 4.15 14.55 2.18
C ALA A 45 4.38 13.96 3.55
N THR A 46 4.35 14.82 4.55
CA THR A 46 4.57 14.39 5.92
C THR A 46 3.54 13.33 6.30
N GLY A 47 4.02 12.24 6.87
CA GLY A 47 3.13 11.18 7.31
C GLY A 47 2.70 10.22 6.24
N SER A 48 3.18 10.40 5.00
CA SER A 48 2.78 9.50 3.93
C SER A 48 3.24 8.08 4.17
N GLU A 49 4.43 7.92 4.72
CA GLU A 49 4.93 6.58 4.97
C GLU A 49 4.01 5.84 5.91
N GLN A 50 3.63 6.47 7.01
CA GLN A 50 2.78 5.82 7.99
C GLN A 50 1.41 5.50 7.40
N ARG A 51 0.86 6.44 6.64
CA ARG A 51 -0.43 6.22 6.01
C ARG A 51 -0.41 5.04 5.07
N MET A 52 0.65 4.94 4.28
CA MET A 52 0.78 3.84 3.35
C MET A 52 0.94 2.52 4.08
N ARG A 53 1.75 2.50 5.13
CA ARG A 53 1.93 1.27 5.89
C ARG A 53 0.62 0.83 6.54
N GLU A 54 -0.13 1.77 7.07
CA GLU A 54 -1.42 1.44 7.67
C GLU A 54 -2.40 0.92 6.63
N ALA A 55 -2.42 1.55 5.46
CA ALA A 55 -3.30 1.10 4.40
C ALA A 55 -2.94 -0.31 3.94
N ILE A 56 -1.65 -0.58 3.81
CA ILE A 56 -1.20 -1.91 3.42
C ILE A 56 -1.60 -2.93 4.47
N ASN A 57 -1.44 -2.58 5.75
CA ASN A 57 -1.83 -3.49 6.81
C ASN A 57 -3.32 -3.78 6.79
N ARG A 58 -4.13 -2.77 6.50
CA ARG A 58 -5.57 -2.97 6.40
C ARG A 58 -5.91 -3.91 5.26
N ILE A 59 -5.25 -3.74 4.13
CA ILE A 59 -5.50 -4.62 2.99
C ILE A 59 -5.12 -6.06 3.33
N ILE A 60 -3.97 -6.23 3.95
CA ILE A 60 -3.51 -7.57 4.31
C ILE A 60 -4.47 -8.21 5.30
N SER A 61 -4.88 -7.46 6.31
CA SER A 61 -5.82 -7.98 7.29
C SER A 61 -7.13 -8.38 6.65
N ARG A 62 -7.63 -7.55 5.75
CA ARG A 62 -8.88 -7.86 5.07
C ARG A 62 -8.76 -9.11 4.23
N ARG A 63 -7.63 -9.28 3.55
CA ARG A 63 -7.41 -10.47 2.75
C ARG A 63 -7.35 -11.72 3.60
N GLN A 64 -6.70 -11.63 4.75
CA GLN A 64 -6.62 -12.77 5.64
C GLN A 64 -7.99 -13.14 6.16
N THR A 65 -8.78 -12.15 6.49
CA THR A 65 -10.14 -12.39 6.97
C THR A 65 -10.98 -13.04 5.88
N GLU A 66 -10.89 -12.53 4.66
CA GLU A 66 -11.64 -13.10 3.57
C GLU A 66 -11.24 -14.52 3.30
N LYS A 67 -9.95 -14.78 3.37
CA LYS A 67 -9.45 -16.11 3.14
C LYS A 67 -9.95 -17.08 4.21
N THR A 68 -9.96 -16.63 5.45
CA THR A 68 -10.46 -17.42 6.55
C THR A 68 -11.95 -17.70 6.35
N ASP A 69 -12.69 -16.70 5.96
CA ASP A 69 -14.11 -16.86 5.71
C ASP A 69 -14.36 -17.90 4.62
N SER A 70 -13.58 -17.80 3.56
CA SER A 70 -13.72 -18.76 2.48
C SER A 70 -13.55 -20.17 2.97
N LYS A 71 -12.54 -20.38 3.78
CA LYS A 71 -12.31 -21.70 4.31
C LYS A 71 -13.40 -22.10 5.26
N GLY A 72 -13.81 -21.16 6.09
CA GLY A 72 -14.86 -21.47 7.05
C GLY A 72 -16.16 -21.79 6.38
N GLY A 73 -16.38 -21.22 5.21
CA GLY A 73 -17.59 -21.48 4.50
C GLY A 73 -17.70 -22.87 3.95
N GLU A 74 -16.63 -23.56 3.98
CA GLU A 74 -16.66 -24.94 3.46
C GLU A 74 -17.11 -25.92 4.50
#